data_dd62364cff8bf0517698507050336d99
#
_entry.id   dd62364cff8bf0517698507050336d99
#
_cell.length_a   1.000
_cell.length_b   1.000
_cell.length_c   1.000
_cell.angle_alpha   90.00
_cell.angle_beta   90.00
_cell.angle_gamma   90.00
#
_symmetry.space_group_name_H-M   'P 1'
#
loop_
_entity.id
_entity.type
_entity.pdbx_description
1 polymer ?
#
loop_
_entity_poly.entity_id
_entity_poly.type
_entity_poly.pdbx_seq_one_letter_code
_entity_poly.pdbx_strand_id
1 'polypeptide(L)'
;MFKTTAEWVAQLETAGVPCGPINDLAQMFADPQVKARGLAIEIPHPLAGKVPQVASPIRLSETPVEYRNAPPLLGEHTEQVLSDVLGLAAAEIERLRGASVL
;
A
#
# COMPACT_ATOMS: atom_id res chain seq x y z
N MET A 1 -33.15 -1.55 -25.28
CA MET A 1 -31.75 -1.17 -25.51
C MET A 1 -31.03 -1.24 -24.17
N PHE A 2 -29.95 -1.99 -24.04
CA PHE A 2 -29.20 -2.08 -22.79
C PHE A 2 -28.23 -0.90 -22.74
N LYS A 3 -28.17 -0.22 -21.57
CA LYS A 3 -27.24 0.89 -21.33
C LYS A 3 -25.93 0.37 -20.76
N THR A 4 -24.85 1.05 -21.07
CA THR A 4 -23.53 0.80 -20.46
C THR A 4 -23.49 1.27 -19.00
N THR A 5 -22.50 0.80 -18.23
CA THR A 5 -22.28 1.28 -16.87
C THR A 5 -22.12 2.79 -16.79
N ALA A 6 -21.35 3.38 -17.72
CA ALA A 6 -21.15 4.83 -17.77
C ALA A 6 -22.45 5.62 -18.01
N GLU A 7 -23.31 5.13 -18.90
CA GLU A 7 -24.62 5.75 -19.15
C GLU A 7 -25.55 5.64 -17.95
N TRP A 8 -25.50 4.51 -17.22
CA TRP A 8 -26.28 4.34 -15.99
C TRP A 8 -25.80 5.28 -14.89
N VAL A 9 -24.48 5.35 -14.65
CA VAL A 9 -23.88 6.23 -13.64
C VAL A 9 -24.27 7.69 -13.92
N ALA A 10 -24.07 8.18 -15.14
CA ALA A 10 -24.41 9.56 -15.50
C ALA A 10 -25.91 9.90 -15.28
N GLN A 11 -26.82 8.96 -15.58
CA GLN A 11 -28.26 9.20 -15.39
C GLN A 11 -28.66 9.15 -13.92
N LEU A 12 -28.11 8.23 -13.14
CA LEU A 12 -28.39 8.12 -11.71
C LEU A 12 -27.84 9.31 -10.93
N GLU A 13 -26.62 9.79 -11.26
CA GLU A 13 -26.05 11.02 -10.70
C GLU A 13 -26.94 12.23 -10.99
N THR A 14 -27.42 12.37 -12.24
CA THR A 14 -28.35 13.44 -12.62
C THR A 14 -29.67 13.36 -11.83
N ALA A 15 -30.11 12.16 -11.49
CA ALA A 15 -31.30 11.93 -10.67
C ALA A 15 -31.03 12.06 -9.15
N GLY A 16 -29.81 12.41 -8.72
CA GLY A 16 -29.43 12.53 -7.31
C GLY A 16 -29.28 11.20 -6.59
N VAL A 17 -29.15 10.09 -7.32
CA VAL A 17 -28.94 8.75 -6.72
C VAL A 17 -27.44 8.50 -6.57
N PRO A 18 -26.93 8.29 -5.34
CA PRO A 18 -25.53 7.95 -5.12
C PRO A 18 -25.16 6.66 -5.83
N CYS A 19 -24.20 6.71 -6.72
CA CYS A 19 -23.70 5.56 -7.47
C CYS A 19 -22.27 5.81 -7.95
N GLY A 20 -21.62 4.76 -8.44
CA GLY A 20 -20.29 4.86 -9.03
C GLY A 20 -19.93 3.60 -9.82
N PRO A 21 -18.89 3.64 -10.65
CA PRO A 21 -18.41 2.47 -11.36
C PRO A 21 -17.73 1.49 -10.42
N ILE A 22 -17.76 0.21 -10.78
CA ILE A 22 -16.90 -0.82 -10.19
C ILE A 22 -15.65 -0.86 -11.05
N ASN A 23 -14.57 -0.25 -10.56
CA ASN A 23 -13.31 -0.12 -11.28
C ASN A 23 -12.39 -1.33 -11.04
N ASP A 24 -11.68 -1.75 -12.07
CA ASP A 24 -10.47 -2.56 -11.92
C ASP A 24 -9.29 -1.70 -11.42
N LEU A 25 -8.14 -2.34 -11.16
CA LEU A 25 -6.95 -1.63 -10.65
C LEU A 25 -6.44 -0.57 -11.64
N ALA A 26 -6.46 -0.86 -12.94
CA ALA A 26 -5.99 0.08 -13.94
C ALA A 26 -6.91 1.31 -14.02
N GLN A 27 -8.21 1.09 -13.99
CA GLN A 27 -9.22 2.14 -13.97
C GLN A 27 -9.14 2.98 -12.69
N MET A 28 -8.92 2.33 -11.54
CA MET A 28 -8.75 3.01 -10.26
C MET A 28 -7.54 3.95 -10.28
N PHE A 29 -6.38 3.50 -10.77
CA PHE A 29 -5.20 4.35 -10.88
C PHE A 29 -5.31 5.41 -11.98
N ALA A 30 -6.17 5.23 -12.97
CA ALA A 30 -6.47 6.23 -13.99
C ALA A 30 -7.46 7.32 -13.51
N ASP A 31 -8.19 7.06 -12.43
CA ASP A 31 -9.21 7.95 -11.87
C ASP A 31 -8.65 9.34 -11.52
N PRO A 32 -9.31 10.44 -11.94
CA PRO A 32 -8.86 11.80 -11.64
C PRO A 32 -8.74 12.11 -10.14
N GLN A 33 -9.62 11.57 -9.30
CA GLN A 33 -9.59 11.81 -7.86
C GLN A 33 -8.42 11.06 -7.21
N VAL A 34 -8.13 9.83 -7.63
CA VAL A 34 -6.99 9.05 -7.16
C VAL A 34 -5.69 9.77 -7.49
N LYS A 35 -5.57 10.31 -8.72
CA LYS A 35 -4.41 11.12 -9.14
C LYS A 35 -4.31 12.43 -8.36
N ALA A 36 -5.39 13.17 -8.23
CA ALA A 36 -5.41 14.44 -7.49
C ALA A 36 -5.05 14.27 -6.02
N ARG A 37 -5.40 13.13 -5.42
CA ARG A 37 -5.04 12.79 -4.04
C ARG A 37 -3.64 12.22 -3.89
N GLY A 38 -2.93 11.91 -4.96
CA GLY A 38 -1.60 11.31 -4.93
C GLY A 38 -1.60 9.91 -4.29
N LEU A 39 -2.62 9.10 -4.59
CA LEU A 39 -2.75 7.77 -4.00
C LEU A 39 -1.89 6.71 -4.70
N ALA A 40 -1.28 7.01 -5.83
CA ALA A 40 -0.26 6.19 -6.47
C ALA A 40 1.13 6.73 -6.10
N ILE A 41 1.93 5.93 -5.41
CA ILE A 41 3.31 6.27 -5.02
C ILE A 41 4.27 5.19 -5.51
N GLU A 42 5.54 5.54 -5.65
CA GLU A 42 6.62 4.60 -5.94
C GLU A 42 7.63 4.62 -4.78
N ILE A 43 7.99 3.45 -4.28
CA ILE A 43 8.96 3.31 -3.19
C ILE A 43 10.20 2.58 -3.73
N PRO A 44 11.42 3.06 -3.46
CA PRO A 44 12.64 2.35 -3.80
C PRO A 44 12.66 0.94 -3.19
N HIS A 45 13.06 -0.06 -3.97
CA HIS A 45 13.09 -1.45 -3.52
C HIS A 45 14.43 -2.10 -3.94
N PRO A 46 15.10 -2.86 -3.06
CA PRO A 46 16.45 -3.36 -3.31
C PRO A 46 16.59 -4.28 -4.51
N LEU A 47 15.55 -5.06 -4.82
CA LEU A 47 15.58 -5.99 -5.96
C LEU A 47 14.82 -5.48 -7.19
N ALA A 48 13.76 -4.71 -7.00
CA ALA A 48 12.88 -4.27 -8.09
C ALA A 48 13.13 -2.83 -8.56
N GLY A 49 14.13 -2.14 -7.97
CA GLY A 49 14.40 -0.74 -8.24
C GLY A 49 13.33 0.17 -7.66
N LYS A 50 12.11 0.16 -8.21
CA LYS A 50 10.95 0.86 -7.67
C LYS A 50 9.72 -0.04 -7.69
N VAL A 51 8.93 0.05 -6.63
CA VAL A 51 7.68 -0.70 -6.50
C VAL A 51 6.51 0.27 -6.38
N PRO A 52 5.50 0.18 -7.27
CA PRO A 52 4.28 0.97 -7.14
C PRO A 52 3.48 0.50 -5.93
N GLN A 53 2.98 1.45 -5.15
CA GLN A 53 2.18 1.21 -3.96
C GLN A 53 0.95 2.12 -3.93
N VAL A 54 -0.07 1.68 -3.19
CA VAL A 54 -1.22 2.51 -2.88
C VAL A 54 -0.93 3.28 -1.60
N ALA A 55 -0.97 4.61 -1.68
CA ALA A 55 -0.82 5.46 -0.52
C ALA A 55 -2.03 5.36 0.42
N SER A 56 -1.83 5.68 1.70
CA SER A 56 -2.92 5.78 2.65
C SER A 56 -3.93 6.86 2.22
N PRO A 57 -5.23 6.57 2.23
CA PRO A 57 -6.26 7.58 2.01
C PRO A 57 -6.44 8.52 3.20
N ILE A 58 -5.91 8.17 4.37
CA ILE A 58 -6.01 8.95 5.60
C ILE A 58 -4.97 10.08 5.54
N ARG A 59 -5.42 11.30 5.82
CA ARG A 59 -4.55 12.48 5.94
C ARG A 59 -4.68 13.03 7.34
N LEU A 60 -3.56 13.10 8.05
CA LEU A 60 -3.43 13.66 9.38
C LEU A 60 -2.65 14.98 9.27
N SER A 61 -3.17 16.06 9.84
CA SER A 61 -2.56 17.39 9.77
C SER A 61 -1.29 17.50 10.62
N GLU A 62 -1.33 16.94 11.83
CA GLU A 62 -0.23 17.05 12.80
C GLU A 62 0.82 15.94 12.61
N THR A 63 0.39 14.74 12.22
CA THR A 63 1.25 13.56 12.04
C THR A 63 1.00 12.94 10.68
N PRO A 64 1.45 13.54 9.57
CA PRO A 64 1.25 13.00 8.24
C PRO A 64 1.84 11.61 8.10
N VAL A 65 1.21 10.78 7.26
CA VAL A 65 1.70 9.42 6.98
C VAL A 65 3.05 9.49 6.24
N GLU A 66 4.03 8.76 6.74
CA GLU A 66 5.34 8.62 6.13
C GLU A 66 5.54 7.20 5.60
N TYR A 67 6.10 7.07 4.41
CA TYR A 67 6.43 5.79 3.76
C TYR A 67 7.93 5.56 3.89
N ARG A 68 8.37 4.99 5.02
CA ARG A 68 9.79 4.83 5.36
C ARG A 68 10.41 3.59 4.73
N ASN A 69 9.63 2.53 4.58
CA ASN A 69 10.12 1.23 4.11
C ASN A 69 9.33 0.76 2.89
N ALA A 70 10.02 0.10 1.98
CA ALA A 70 9.37 -0.68 0.92
C ALA A 70 8.73 -1.95 1.50
N PRO A 71 7.88 -2.65 0.74
CA PRO A 71 7.48 -4.01 1.08
C PRO A 71 8.73 -4.87 1.31
N PRO A 72 8.89 -5.49 2.48
CA PRO A 72 10.13 -6.17 2.82
C PRO A 72 10.29 -7.51 2.09
N LEU A 73 11.53 -7.92 1.89
CA LEU A 73 11.85 -9.29 1.56
C LEU A 73 11.57 -10.20 2.76
N LEU A 74 11.37 -11.49 2.48
CA LEU A 74 11.14 -12.47 3.54
C LEU A 74 12.34 -12.47 4.51
N GLY A 75 12.05 -12.20 5.80
CA GLY A 75 13.06 -12.16 6.84
C GLY A 75 13.97 -10.93 6.87
N GLU A 76 13.76 -9.92 5.99
CA GLU A 76 14.66 -8.75 5.86
C GLU A 76 14.88 -8.02 7.19
N HIS A 77 13.88 -7.94 8.05
CA HIS A 77 13.96 -7.20 9.31
C HIS A 77 14.05 -8.10 10.55
N THR A 78 14.26 -9.40 10.38
CA THR A 78 14.28 -10.36 11.50
C THR A 78 15.33 -9.98 12.54
N GLU A 79 16.57 -9.74 12.15
CA GLU A 79 17.65 -9.34 13.09
C GLU A 79 17.33 -8.02 13.77
N GLN A 80 16.89 -7.04 13.01
CA GLN A 80 16.54 -5.73 13.53
C GLN A 80 15.42 -5.82 14.59
N VAL A 81 14.37 -6.56 14.31
CA VAL A 81 13.27 -6.73 15.29
C VAL A 81 13.73 -7.46 16.54
N LEU A 82 14.55 -8.49 16.37
CA LEU A 82 15.04 -9.27 17.51
C LEU A 82 16.02 -8.46 18.40
N SER A 83 16.86 -7.61 17.78
CA SER A 83 17.76 -6.75 18.53
C SER A 83 17.05 -5.54 19.13
N ASP A 84 16.32 -4.77 18.31
CA ASP A 84 15.83 -3.44 18.69
C ASP A 84 14.56 -3.50 19.54
N VAL A 85 13.70 -4.50 19.32
CA VAL A 85 12.42 -4.64 20.04
C VAL A 85 12.55 -5.62 21.21
N LEU A 86 13.23 -6.76 21.01
CA LEU A 86 13.38 -7.79 22.05
C LEU A 86 14.69 -7.70 22.83
N GLY A 87 15.63 -6.87 22.39
CA GLY A 87 16.92 -6.67 23.05
C GLY A 87 17.84 -7.89 23.03
N LEU A 88 17.66 -8.81 22.07
CA LEU A 88 18.48 -10.00 21.96
C LEU A 88 19.89 -9.65 21.48
N ALA A 89 20.90 -10.25 22.12
CA ALA A 89 22.28 -10.13 21.68
C ALA A 89 22.50 -10.90 20.35
N ALA A 90 23.41 -10.43 19.51
CA ALA A 90 23.75 -11.05 18.23
C ALA A 90 24.07 -12.55 18.36
N ALA A 91 24.80 -12.95 19.42
CA ALA A 91 25.13 -14.34 19.68
C ALA A 91 23.89 -15.22 19.92
N GLU A 92 22.84 -14.68 20.54
CA GLU A 92 21.59 -15.41 20.78
C GLU A 92 20.78 -15.52 19.47
N ILE A 93 20.76 -14.48 18.64
CA ILE A 93 20.13 -14.51 17.31
C ILE A 93 20.77 -15.59 16.43
N GLU A 94 22.11 -15.64 16.41
CA GLU A 94 22.84 -16.69 15.68
C GLU A 94 22.57 -18.09 16.24
N ARG A 95 22.48 -18.26 17.56
CA ARG A 95 22.11 -19.53 18.19
C ARG A 95 20.70 -20.00 17.74
N LEU A 96 19.73 -19.07 17.71
CA LEU A 96 18.37 -19.37 17.27
C LEU A 96 18.31 -19.73 15.78
N ARG A 97 19.09 -19.04 14.95
CA ARG A 97 19.22 -19.35 13.52
C ARG A 97 19.84 -20.74 13.31
N GLY A 98 20.89 -21.08 14.04
CA GLY A 98 21.51 -22.41 14.01
C GLY A 98 20.61 -23.54 14.49
N ALA A 99 19.63 -23.22 15.34
CA ALA A 99 18.61 -24.16 15.80
C ALA A 99 17.37 -24.24 14.89
N SER A 100 17.38 -23.56 13.72
CA SER A 100 16.26 -23.48 12.78
C SER A 100 14.94 -22.98 13.42
N VAL A 101 15.06 -22.07 14.38
CA VAL A 101 13.94 -21.36 15.01
C VAL A 101 13.63 -20.07 14.24
N LEU A 102 14.62 -19.55 13.51
CA LEU A 102 14.54 -18.37 12.65
C LEU A 102 14.76 -18.76 11.19
#